data_c6977a4444654d4b63515fa4c1d47caf
#
_entry.id   c6977a4444654d4b63515fa4c1d47caf
#
_cell.length_a   1.000
_cell.length_b   1.000
_cell.length_c   1.000
_cell.angle_alpha   90.00
_cell.angle_beta   90.00
_cell.angle_gamma   90.00
#
_symmetry.space_group_name_H-M   'P 1'
#
loop_
_entity.id
_entity.type
_entity.pdbx_description
1 polymer ?
#
loop_
_entity_poly.entity_id
_entity_poly.type
_entity_poly.pdbx_seq_one_letter_code
_entity_poly.pdbx_strand_id
1 'polypeptide(L)'
;MRAAHRERGERTPIPLSRPSGTLFRKGRGKIKSCVVDNAGMTVPEFVVAIPARHASTRLPGKPLLPIGGEPMVLHVARRALAAGAREVWVATDDQRIADALHGRGVQVAMTSSGHASGTDRLAECAAIAGWADDTIVVNLQGDEPFAPADGIACVARTVADSGAGIATLCTPIDAVETLLDPNAVKVVRAANGDALYVSRAPVPWPRDAFARDRGTLPPGEWLRHIGLYGYRVAALRAFAALPAGRLEQLEALEQLRALEAGWRIAVALAPSPFPPGVDTPEDLARAERLHASMQVAHG
;
A
#
# COMPACT_ATOMS: atom_id res chain seq x y z
N MET A 1 -67.73 6.46 15.97
CA MET A 1 -66.56 7.21 15.53
C MET A 1 -65.75 7.60 16.74
N ARG A 2 -64.65 6.92 17.03
CA ARG A 2 -63.73 7.23 18.13
C ARG A 2 -62.31 7.28 17.58
N ALA A 3 -61.65 8.45 17.69
CA ALA A 3 -60.28 8.68 17.31
C ALA A 3 -59.35 8.06 18.35
N ALA A 4 -58.34 7.30 17.89
CA ALA A 4 -57.27 6.75 18.72
C ALA A 4 -56.08 7.74 18.71
N HIS A 5 -55.74 8.29 19.86
CA HIS A 5 -54.49 8.98 20.15
C HIS A 5 -53.35 7.96 20.18
N ARG A 6 -52.30 8.20 19.39
CA ARG A 6 -51.01 7.50 19.50
C ARG A 6 -50.07 8.39 20.33
N GLU A 7 -49.69 7.88 21.48
CA GLU A 7 -48.64 8.44 22.35
C GLU A 7 -47.26 8.36 21.67
N ARG A 8 -46.55 9.46 21.67
CA ARG A 8 -45.13 9.52 21.27
C ARG A 8 -44.28 9.13 22.47
N GLY A 9 -43.63 7.99 22.39
CA GLY A 9 -42.62 7.55 23.34
C GLY A 9 -41.35 8.41 23.23
N GLU A 10 -41.04 9.14 24.28
CA GLU A 10 -39.77 9.83 24.47
C GLU A 10 -38.61 8.82 24.56
N ARG A 11 -37.61 8.98 23.69
CA ARG A 11 -36.38 8.20 23.78
C ARG A 11 -35.40 8.93 24.71
N THR A 12 -35.08 8.34 25.83
CA THR A 12 -34.04 8.75 26.78
C THR A 12 -32.66 8.60 26.10
N PRO A 13 -31.75 9.58 26.25
CA PRO A 13 -30.38 9.45 25.71
C PRO A 13 -29.54 8.49 26.56
N ILE A 14 -28.79 7.61 25.89
CA ILE A 14 -27.81 6.70 26.49
C ILE A 14 -26.57 7.52 26.89
N PRO A 15 -26.07 7.48 28.13
CA PRO A 15 -24.86 8.20 28.52
C PRO A 15 -23.60 7.52 27.94
N LEU A 16 -22.77 8.30 27.24
CA LEU A 16 -21.42 7.91 26.81
C LEU A 16 -20.51 7.81 28.05
N SER A 17 -20.10 6.60 28.40
CA SER A 17 -19.07 6.37 29.43
C SER A 17 -17.69 6.73 28.87
N ARG A 18 -16.95 7.58 29.57
CA ARG A 18 -15.54 7.91 29.32
C ARG A 18 -14.66 6.72 29.69
N PRO A 19 -13.65 6.34 28.87
CA PRO A 19 -12.67 5.36 29.28
C PRO A 19 -11.71 5.97 30.30
N SER A 20 -11.52 5.28 31.43
CA SER A 20 -10.55 5.60 32.48
C SER A 20 -9.13 5.42 31.98
N GLY A 21 -8.29 6.45 32.14
CA GLY A 21 -6.88 6.42 31.78
C GLY A 21 -6.09 5.44 32.65
N THR A 22 -5.35 4.55 31.99
CA THR A 22 -4.34 3.72 32.64
C THR A 22 -2.97 4.32 32.35
N LEU A 23 -2.25 4.73 33.42
CA LEU A 23 -0.87 5.22 33.37
C LEU A 23 0.06 4.08 32.89
N PHE A 24 0.74 4.27 31.77
CA PHE A 24 1.85 3.40 31.36
C PHE A 24 3.15 3.87 32.02
N ARG A 25 3.80 2.96 32.77
CA ARG A 25 5.14 3.11 33.32
C ARG A 25 6.16 3.21 32.18
N LYS A 26 7.01 4.25 32.23
CA LYS A 26 8.20 4.41 31.38
C LYS A 26 9.22 3.29 31.64
N GLY A 27 9.32 2.31 30.73
CA GLY A 27 10.49 1.44 30.63
C GLY A 27 11.59 2.16 29.83
N ARG A 28 12.82 2.20 30.36
CA ARG A 28 14.01 2.69 29.64
C ARG A 28 14.38 1.68 28.55
N GLY A 29 13.84 1.83 27.32
CA GLY A 29 14.30 1.13 26.13
C GLY A 29 15.49 1.86 25.52
N LYS A 30 16.48 1.10 25.04
CA LYS A 30 17.63 1.61 24.28
C LYS A 30 17.14 2.42 23.08
N ILE A 31 17.66 3.63 22.92
CA ILE A 31 17.40 4.48 21.74
C ILE A 31 17.95 3.76 20.52
N LYS A 32 17.05 3.20 19.69
CA LYS A 32 17.43 2.69 18.37
C LYS A 32 17.72 3.88 17.48
N SER A 33 18.74 3.80 16.63
CA SER A 33 19.12 4.86 15.70
C SER A 33 17.94 5.24 14.81
N CYS A 34 17.49 6.47 14.90
CA CYS A 34 16.45 7.02 14.03
C CYS A 34 17.11 7.64 12.80
N VAL A 35 16.72 7.20 11.62
CA VAL A 35 17.00 7.92 10.38
C VAL A 35 16.03 9.09 10.30
N VAL A 36 16.55 10.29 10.00
CA VAL A 36 15.74 11.50 9.83
C VAL A 36 15.56 11.73 8.33
N ASP A 37 14.34 11.93 7.86
CA ASP A 37 14.06 12.26 6.47
C ASP A 37 14.41 13.73 6.14
N ASN A 38 14.31 14.10 4.85
CA ASN A 38 14.58 15.46 4.38
C ASN A 38 13.66 16.54 5.00
N ALA A 39 12.58 16.16 5.68
CA ALA A 39 11.68 17.04 6.42
C ALA A 39 12.01 17.12 7.92
N GLY A 40 13.09 16.47 8.39
CA GLY A 40 13.49 16.46 9.80
C GLY A 40 12.64 15.53 10.69
N MET A 41 11.82 14.66 10.10
CA MET A 41 10.97 13.73 10.83
C MET A 41 11.65 12.37 11.00
N THR A 42 11.51 11.75 12.16
CA THR A 42 12.08 10.43 12.42
C THR A 42 11.32 9.36 11.64
N VAL A 43 12.03 8.62 10.78
CA VAL A 43 11.47 7.43 10.12
C VAL A 43 11.56 6.25 11.10
N PRO A 44 10.47 5.50 11.33
CA PRO A 44 10.54 4.30 12.16
C PRO A 44 11.45 3.27 11.52
N GLU A 45 12.00 2.35 12.31
CA GLU A 45 12.70 1.19 11.77
C GLU A 45 11.71 0.28 11.04
N PHE A 46 11.97 -0.05 9.78
CA PHE A 46 11.11 -0.88 8.95
C PHE A 46 11.92 -1.80 8.03
N VAL A 47 11.29 -2.82 7.53
CA VAL A 47 11.81 -3.73 6.50
C VAL A 47 10.99 -3.62 5.22
N VAL A 48 11.57 -3.97 4.08
CA VAL A 48 10.84 -4.04 2.81
C VAL A 48 10.84 -5.48 2.32
N ALA A 49 9.67 -5.96 1.92
CA ALA A 49 9.51 -7.23 1.23
C ALA A 49 8.97 -6.99 -0.18
N ILE A 50 9.62 -7.60 -1.18
CA ILE A 50 9.32 -7.46 -2.59
C ILE A 50 8.85 -8.83 -3.10
N PRO A 51 7.54 -9.04 -3.36
CA PRO A 51 7.07 -10.26 -3.99
C PRO A 51 7.46 -10.25 -5.47
N ALA A 52 8.19 -11.27 -5.92
CA ALA A 52 8.66 -11.41 -7.29
C ALA A 52 8.47 -12.84 -7.79
N ARG A 53 7.45 -13.09 -8.60
CA ARG A 53 7.23 -14.39 -9.26
C ARG A 53 7.65 -14.34 -10.72
N HIS A 54 8.26 -15.44 -11.19
CA HIS A 54 8.62 -15.54 -12.61
C HIS A 54 7.40 -15.70 -13.52
N ALA A 55 6.39 -16.43 -13.04
CA ALA A 55 5.16 -16.67 -13.80
C ALA A 55 4.29 -15.40 -13.84
N SER A 56 4.39 -14.66 -14.93
CA SER A 56 3.52 -13.53 -15.27
C SER A 56 2.87 -13.81 -16.62
N THR A 57 1.54 -13.70 -16.71
CA THR A 57 0.80 -13.99 -17.95
C THR A 57 0.92 -12.88 -18.99
N ARG A 58 0.93 -11.62 -18.57
CA ARG A 58 1.02 -10.44 -19.45
C ARG A 58 2.44 -10.13 -19.89
N LEU A 59 3.42 -10.42 -19.05
CA LEU A 59 4.84 -10.13 -19.30
C LEU A 59 5.70 -11.25 -18.68
N PRO A 60 5.91 -12.38 -19.41
CA PRO A 60 6.64 -13.54 -18.88
C PRO A 60 8.05 -13.17 -18.43
N GLY A 61 8.47 -13.70 -17.27
CA GLY A 61 9.77 -13.40 -16.70
C GLY A 61 9.97 -11.97 -16.24
N LYS A 62 8.89 -11.21 -16.04
CA LYS A 62 8.86 -9.79 -15.71
C LYS A 62 9.96 -9.31 -14.75
N PRO A 63 10.23 -9.94 -13.60
CA PRO A 63 11.27 -9.48 -12.66
C PRO A 63 12.69 -9.46 -13.23
N LEU A 64 12.95 -10.30 -14.24
CA LEU A 64 14.26 -10.44 -14.89
C LEU A 64 14.40 -9.62 -16.17
N LEU A 65 13.33 -9.01 -16.68
CA LEU A 65 13.41 -8.16 -17.85
C LEU A 65 14.29 -6.95 -17.57
N PRO A 66 15.16 -6.59 -18.53
CA PRO A 66 16.12 -5.51 -18.32
C PRO A 66 15.45 -4.14 -18.40
N ILE A 67 15.91 -3.24 -17.54
CA ILE A 67 15.74 -1.79 -17.64
C ILE A 67 17.14 -1.19 -17.54
N GLY A 68 17.58 -0.49 -18.59
CA GLY A 68 18.96 0.01 -18.67
C GLY A 68 20.02 -1.08 -18.57
N GLY A 69 19.73 -2.29 -19.05
CA GLY A 69 20.64 -3.44 -19.02
C GLY A 69 20.67 -4.23 -17.71
N GLU A 70 19.90 -3.87 -16.67
CA GLU A 70 19.83 -4.58 -15.40
C GLU A 70 18.42 -5.12 -15.11
N PRO A 71 18.28 -6.29 -14.44
CA PRO A 71 16.97 -6.85 -14.09
C PRO A 71 16.07 -5.87 -13.35
N MET A 72 14.77 -5.81 -13.72
CA MET A 72 13.77 -4.93 -13.09
C MET A 72 13.74 -5.09 -11.56
N VAL A 73 13.80 -6.31 -11.05
CA VAL A 73 13.77 -6.59 -9.60
C VAL A 73 14.94 -5.92 -8.86
N LEU A 74 16.07 -5.72 -9.51
CA LEU A 74 17.22 -5.03 -8.92
C LEU A 74 16.95 -3.52 -8.79
N HIS A 75 16.28 -2.91 -9.76
CA HIS A 75 15.83 -1.51 -9.64
C HIS A 75 14.86 -1.33 -8.47
N VAL A 76 13.87 -2.23 -8.34
CA VAL A 76 12.94 -2.22 -7.20
C VAL A 76 13.69 -2.35 -5.87
N ALA A 77 14.63 -3.29 -5.78
CA ALA A 77 15.43 -3.50 -4.56
C ALA A 77 16.25 -2.26 -4.19
N ARG A 78 16.85 -1.58 -5.17
CA ARG A 78 17.57 -0.30 -4.95
C ARG A 78 16.67 0.81 -4.41
N ARG A 79 15.41 0.88 -4.85
CA ARG A 79 14.44 1.85 -4.31
C ARG A 79 14.14 1.59 -2.85
N ALA A 80 14.00 0.32 -2.48
CA ALA A 80 13.81 -0.09 -1.08
C ALA A 80 15.03 0.25 -0.19
N LEU A 81 16.24 -0.02 -0.68
CA LEU A 81 17.48 0.36 0.03
C LEU A 81 17.59 1.88 0.19
N ALA A 82 17.31 2.64 -0.87
CA ALA A 82 17.34 4.10 -0.85
C ALA A 82 16.30 4.73 0.10
N ALA A 83 15.22 4.01 0.42
CA ALA A 83 14.22 4.43 1.39
C ALA A 83 14.66 4.30 2.86
N GLY A 84 15.85 3.74 3.12
CA GLY A 84 16.37 3.53 4.47
C GLY A 84 15.81 2.31 5.18
N ALA A 85 15.32 1.31 4.45
CA ALA A 85 14.90 0.05 5.04
C ALA A 85 16.07 -0.63 5.77
N ARG A 86 15.82 -1.15 6.99
CA ARG A 86 16.81 -1.94 7.77
C ARG A 86 17.22 -3.19 7.02
N GLU A 87 16.28 -3.83 6.37
CA GLU A 87 16.46 -5.05 5.58
C GLU A 87 15.56 -4.97 4.33
N VAL A 88 16.05 -5.48 3.22
CA VAL A 88 15.29 -5.66 1.99
C VAL A 88 15.31 -7.14 1.63
N TRP A 89 14.12 -7.71 1.50
CA TRP A 89 13.91 -9.09 1.14
C TRP A 89 13.14 -9.20 -0.18
N VAL A 90 13.59 -10.11 -1.04
CA VAL A 90 12.84 -10.50 -2.24
C VAL A 90 12.27 -11.89 -2.02
N ALA A 91 10.95 -12.00 -2.03
CA ALA A 91 10.21 -13.24 -1.88
C ALA A 91 9.88 -13.83 -3.25
N THR A 92 10.51 -14.94 -3.61
CA THR A 92 10.39 -15.54 -4.95
C THR A 92 10.27 -17.06 -4.88
N ASP A 93 9.72 -17.63 -5.93
CA ASP A 93 9.66 -19.10 -6.17
C ASP A 93 10.60 -19.56 -7.30
N ASP A 94 11.47 -18.66 -7.78
CA ASP A 94 12.31 -18.93 -8.95
C ASP A 94 13.79 -18.65 -8.67
N GLN A 95 14.63 -19.69 -8.85
CA GLN A 95 16.06 -19.61 -8.59
C GLN A 95 16.78 -18.55 -9.42
N ARG A 96 16.33 -18.30 -10.67
CA ARG A 96 16.94 -17.30 -11.56
C ARG A 96 16.81 -15.89 -10.99
N ILE A 97 15.70 -15.60 -10.29
CA ILE A 97 15.52 -14.32 -9.59
C ILE A 97 16.45 -14.23 -8.39
N ALA A 98 16.62 -15.32 -7.63
CA ALA A 98 17.56 -15.37 -6.52
C ALA A 98 19.00 -15.15 -6.99
N ASP A 99 19.41 -15.81 -8.08
CA ASP A 99 20.74 -15.69 -8.67
C ASP A 99 21.05 -14.26 -9.15
N ALA A 100 20.05 -13.59 -9.76
CA ALA A 100 20.18 -12.19 -10.21
C ALA A 100 20.41 -11.19 -9.06
N LEU A 101 20.02 -11.56 -7.85
CA LEU A 101 20.14 -10.74 -6.64
C LEU A 101 21.35 -11.08 -5.76
N HIS A 102 22.09 -12.16 -6.12
CA HIS A 102 23.24 -12.59 -5.34
C HIS A 102 24.30 -11.47 -5.22
N GLY A 103 24.74 -11.18 -3.99
CA GLY A 103 25.73 -10.14 -3.73
C GLY A 103 25.25 -8.69 -3.90
N ARG A 104 23.94 -8.45 -4.04
CA ARG A 104 23.35 -7.10 -4.28
C ARG A 104 22.86 -6.40 -3.02
N GLY A 105 23.23 -6.89 -1.81
CA GLY A 105 22.85 -6.25 -0.55
C GLY A 105 21.40 -6.47 -0.13
N VAL A 106 20.73 -7.47 -0.71
CA VAL A 106 19.36 -7.87 -0.38
C VAL A 106 19.30 -9.33 0.02
N GLN A 107 18.31 -9.70 0.84
CA GLN A 107 18.03 -11.07 1.22
C GLN A 107 17.02 -11.69 0.24
N VAL A 108 17.08 -13.01 0.09
CA VAL A 108 16.11 -13.76 -0.72
C VAL A 108 15.41 -14.80 0.14
N ALA A 109 14.08 -14.76 0.12
CA ALA A 109 13.25 -15.83 0.68
C ALA A 109 12.71 -16.68 -0.47
N MET A 110 13.15 -17.95 -0.51
CA MET A 110 12.52 -18.93 -1.42
C MET A 110 11.19 -19.36 -0.83
N THR A 111 10.09 -18.97 -1.51
CA THR A 111 8.72 -19.15 -1.05
C THR A 111 7.96 -20.11 -1.96
N SER A 112 6.84 -20.64 -1.49
CA SER A 112 5.98 -21.54 -2.25
C SER A 112 5.51 -20.91 -3.57
N SER A 113 5.44 -21.70 -4.63
CA SER A 113 4.80 -21.31 -5.90
C SER A 113 3.27 -21.29 -5.83
N GLY A 114 2.68 -21.88 -4.78
CA GLY A 114 1.24 -22.04 -4.61
C GLY A 114 0.49 -20.82 -4.07
N HIS A 115 1.18 -19.70 -3.78
CA HIS A 115 0.53 -18.50 -3.26
C HIS A 115 -0.43 -17.88 -4.28
N ALA A 116 -1.66 -17.58 -3.81
CA ALA A 116 -2.67 -16.92 -4.62
C ALA A 116 -2.36 -15.43 -4.83
N SER A 117 -1.75 -14.77 -3.84
CA SER A 117 -1.45 -13.34 -3.87
C SER A 117 0.00 -13.02 -3.48
N GLY A 118 0.41 -11.78 -3.77
CA GLY A 118 1.68 -11.22 -3.27
C GLY A 118 1.70 -11.11 -1.75
N THR A 119 0.57 -10.83 -1.13
CA THR A 119 0.45 -10.67 0.33
C THR A 119 0.63 -12.01 1.06
N ASP A 120 0.09 -13.12 0.52
CA ASP A 120 0.31 -14.46 1.06
C ASP A 120 1.81 -14.83 1.02
N ARG A 121 2.49 -14.50 -0.10
CA ARG A 121 3.92 -14.69 -0.27
C ARG A 121 4.74 -13.89 0.75
N LEU A 122 4.30 -12.67 1.06
CA LEU A 122 4.94 -11.85 2.09
C LEU A 122 4.76 -12.42 3.49
N ALA A 123 3.62 -13.01 3.80
CA ALA A 123 3.40 -13.66 5.09
C ALA A 123 4.35 -14.84 5.30
N GLU A 124 4.61 -15.64 4.26
CA GLU A 124 5.63 -16.69 4.28
C GLU A 124 7.04 -16.10 4.41
N CYS A 125 7.36 -15.04 3.65
CA CYS A 125 8.63 -14.34 3.77
C CYS A 125 8.88 -13.84 5.20
N ALA A 126 7.87 -13.26 5.86
CA ALA A 126 7.96 -12.81 7.24
C ALA A 126 8.23 -13.95 8.23
N ALA A 127 7.72 -15.16 7.94
CA ALA A 127 7.99 -16.35 8.73
C ALA A 127 9.43 -16.84 8.52
N ILE A 128 9.91 -16.90 7.28
CA ILE A 128 11.27 -17.29 6.93
C ILE A 128 12.30 -16.32 7.55
N ALA A 129 12.03 -15.01 7.45
CA ALA A 129 12.89 -13.98 8.01
C ALA A 129 12.86 -13.89 9.55
N GLY A 130 11.90 -14.56 10.20
CA GLY A 130 11.75 -14.53 11.66
C GLY A 130 11.36 -13.17 12.22
N TRP A 131 10.64 -12.32 11.45
CA TRP A 131 10.26 -10.99 11.93
C TRP A 131 9.25 -11.06 13.07
N ALA A 132 9.47 -10.21 14.08
CA ALA A 132 8.56 -10.07 15.22
C ALA A 132 7.23 -9.43 14.80
N ASP A 133 6.18 -9.67 15.58
CA ASP A 133 4.81 -9.23 15.28
C ASP A 133 4.64 -7.71 15.18
N ASP A 134 5.48 -6.94 15.88
CA ASP A 134 5.49 -5.47 15.88
C ASP A 134 6.36 -4.87 14.76
N THR A 135 7.13 -5.68 14.03
CA THR A 135 7.94 -5.22 12.89
C THR A 135 7.04 -4.58 11.83
N ILE A 136 7.45 -3.43 11.33
CA ILE A 136 6.80 -2.78 10.19
C ILE A 136 7.43 -3.33 8.92
N VAL A 137 6.61 -3.92 8.06
CA VAL A 137 6.99 -4.41 6.73
C VAL A 137 6.28 -3.63 5.64
N VAL A 138 7.03 -3.11 4.68
CA VAL A 138 6.48 -2.48 3.49
C VAL A 138 6.46 -3.50 2.35
N ASN A 139 5.28 -3.70 1.78
CA ASN A 139 5.06 -4.49 0.57
C ASN A 139 5.31 -3.60 -0.65
N LEU A 140 6.51 -3.65 -1.21
CA LEU A 140 6.85 -2.97 -2.46
C LEU A 140 6.71 -3.96 -3.61
N GLN A 141 5.80 -3.69 -4.54
CA GLN A 141 5.54 -4.60 -5.66
C GLN A 141 6.76 -4.72 -6.58
N GLY A 142 7.03 -5.96 -7.06
CA GLY A 142 8.18 -6.26 -7.91
C GLY A 142 8.16 -5.62 -9.31
N ASP A 143 7.10 -4.90 -9.64
CA ASP A 143 6.89 -4.16 -10.88
C ASP A 143 6.94 -2.63 -10.72
N GLU A 144 7.43 -2.13 -9.58
CA GLU A 144 7.55 -0.72 -9.24
C GLU A 144 9.03 -0.24 -9.23
N PRO A 145 9.75 -0.29 -10.37
CA PRO A 145 11.19 0.00 -10.42
C PRO A 145 11.53 1.46 -10.11
N PHE A 146 10.55 2.36 -10.17
CA PHE A 146 10.71 3.80 -9.93
C PHE A 146 9.94 4.30 -8.71
N ALA A 147 9.49 3.40 -7.81
CA ALA A 147 8.82 3.82 -6.59
C ALA A 147 9.66 4.85 -5.82
N PRO A 148 9.10 6.02 -5.43
CA PRO A 148 9.83 7.04 -4.70
C PRO A 148 10.26 6.54 -3.32
N ALA A 149 11.51 6.75 -2.95
CA ALA A 149 12.06 6.30 -1.66
C ALA A 149 11.33 6.97 -0.46
N ASP A 150 10.98 8.25 -0.59
CA ASP A 150 10.21 9.00 0.39
C ASP A 150 8.76 8.47 0.54
N GLY A 151 8.17 7.96 -0.54
CA GLY A 151 6.87 7.28 -0.50
C GLY A 151 6.94 5.95 0.26
N ILE A 152 8.00 5.16 0.04
CA ILE A 152 8.24 3.91 0.79
C ILE A 152 8.41 4.20 2.29
N ALA A 153 9.20 5.22 2.66
CA ALA A 153 9.36 5.65 4.04
C ALA A 153 8.05 6.23 4.63
N CYS A 154 7.26 6.96 3.82
CA CYS A 154 5.99 7.54 4.22
C CYS A 154 4.97 6.46 4.65
N VAL A 155 4.83 5.38 3.89
CA VAL A 155 3.88 4.32 4.26
C VAL A 155 4.32 3.61 5.54
N ALA A 156 5.62 3.38 5.77
CA ALA A 156 6.14 2.83 7.02
C ALA A 156 5.81 3.73 8.22
N ARG A 157 6.01 5.04 8.08
CA ARG A 157 5.64 6.03 9.09
C ARG A 157 4.14 6.03 9.35
N THR A 158 3.33 5.95 8.31
CA THR A 158 1.86 5.92 8.45
C THR A 158 1.41 4.72 9.30
N VAL A 159 2.03 3.54 9.13
CA VAL A 159 1.78 2.37 10.02
C VAL A 159 2.16 2.68 11.46
N ALA A 160 3.33 3.32 11.68
CA ALA A 160 3.81 3.62 13.04
C ALA A 160 2.87 4.59 13.77
N ASP A 161 2.44 5.65 13.10
CA ASP A 161 1.78 6.80 13.71
C ASP A 161 0.26 6.62 13.85
N SER A 162 -0.38 5.90 12.93
CA SER A 162 -1.85 5.76 12.90
C SER A 162 -2.40 4.77 13.93
N GLY A 163 -1.57 3.87 14.44
CA GLY A 163 -2.02 2.73 15.24
C GLY A 163 -2.85 1.70 14.47
N ALA A 164 -3.04 1.85 13.15
CA ALA A 164 -3.63 0.84 12.29
C ALA A 164 -2.61 -0.26 11.98
N GLY A 165 -3.08 -1.50 11.82
CA GLY A 165 -2.23 -2.62 11.42
C GLY A 165 -1.82 -2.59 9.95
N ILE A 166 -2.52 -1.79 9.13
CA ILE A 166 -2.34 -1.64 7.68
C ILE A 166 -2.34 -0.17 7.32
N ALA A 167 -1.44 0.23 6.43
CA ALA A 167 -1.44 1.56 5.82
C ALA A 167 -1.17 1.50 4.33
N THR A 168 -1.61 2.52 3.60
CA THR A 168 -1.36 2.70 2.17
C THR A 168 -1.25 4.20 1.83
N LEU A 169 -1.01 4.50 0.57
CA LEU A 169 -0.90 5.87 0.08
C LEU A 169 -1.98 6.21 -0.94
N CYS A 170 -2.19 7.50 -1.14
CA CYS A 170 -3.01 8.04 -2.22
C CYS A 170 -2.37 9.29 -2.81
N THR A 171 -2.84 9.67 -3.98
CA THR A 171 -2.45 10.91 -4.67
C THR A 171 -3.70 11.64 -5.17
N PRO A 172 -3.70 12.97 -5.24
CA PRO A 172 -4.81 13.71 -5.84
C PRO A 172 -5.10 13.28 -7.29
N ILE A 173 -6.36 13.34 -7.65
CA ILE A 173 -6.85 13.23 -9.03
C ILE A 173 -7.16 14.66 -9.49
N ASP A 174 -6.60 15.07 -10.59
CA ASP A 174 -6.73 16.42 -11.19
C ASP A 174 -7.48 16.42 -12.53
N ALA A 175 -7.83 15.23 -13.05
CA ALA A 175 -8.54 15.07 -14.32
C ALA A 175 -9.78 14.16 -14.14
N VAL A 176 -10.89 14.56 -14.78
CA VAL A 176 -12.15 13.78 -14.72
C VAL A 176 -12.01 12.42 -15.38
N GLU A 177 -11.19 12.30 -16.41
CA GLU A 177 -10.88 11.05 -17.10
C GLU A 177 -10.27 10.03 -16.12
N THR A 178 -9.36 10.48 -15.25
CA THR A 178 -8.76 9.63 -14.21
C THR A 178 -9.80 9.22 -13.15
N LEU A 179 -10.73 10.11 -12.78
CA LEU A 179 -11.81 9.76 -11.86
C LEU A 179 -12.74 8.69 -12.45
N LEU A 180 -13.01 8.76 -13.75
CA LEU A 180 -13.90 7.83 -14.45
C LEU A 180 -13.22 6.55 -14.92
N ASP A 181 -11.87 6.50 -14.97
CA ASP A 181 -11.12 5.30 -15.34
C ASP A 181 -11.22 4.22 -14.25
N PRO A 182 -11.77 3.02 -14.54
CA PRO A 182 -11.86 1.92 -13.58
C PRO A 182 -10.48 1.32 -13.20
N ASN A 183 -9.42 1.59 -13.97
CA ASN A 183 -8.05 1.16 -13.65
C ASN A 183 -7.39 2.11 -12.64
N ALA A 184 -7.81 3.37 -12.59
CA ALA A 184 -7.43 4.29 -11.53
C ALA A 184 -8.32 4.05 -10.30
N VAL A 185 -7.86 3.25 -9.36
CA VAL A 185 -8.62 2.93 -8.15
C VAL A 185 -8.77 4.17 -7.28
N LYS A 186 -10.00 4.48 -6.87
CA LYS A 186 -10.31 5.63 -6.00
C LYS A 186 -10.31 5.20 -4.54
N VAL A 187 -9.95 6.13 -3.65
CA VAL A 187 -10.07 5.95 -2.20
C VAL A 187 -10.77 7.14 -1.57
N VAL A 188 -11.71 6.86 -0.68
CA VAL A 188 -12.39 7.87 0.15
C VAL A 188 -11.86 7.76 1.57
N ARG A 189 -11.43 8.88 2.16
CA ARG A 189 -10.89 8.94 3.50
C ARG A 189 -11.88 9.54 4.49
N ALA A 190 -11.85 9.04 5.72
CA ALA A 190 -12.43 9.68 6.89
C ALA A 190 -11.58 10.88 7.34
N ALA A 191 -12.12 11.73 8.20
CA ALA A 191 -11.42 12.88 8.75
C ALA A 191 -10.14 12.52 9.54
N ASN A 192 -10.06 11.30 10.08
CA ASN A 192 -8.89 10.78 10.79
C ASN A 192 -7.83 10.15 9.85
N GLY A 193 -8.08 10.18 8.53
CA GLY A 193 -7.18 9.63 7.53
C GLY A 193 -7.37 8.13 7.23
N ASP A 194 -8.29 7.44 7.88
CA ASP A 194 -8.60 6.04 7.57
C ASP A 194 -9.41 5.92 6.27
N ALA A 195 -9.20 4.85 5.51
CA ALA A 195 -10.04 4.53 4.37
C ALA A 195 -11.47 4.24 4.80
N LEU A 196 -12.43 4.94 4.22
CA LEU A 196 -13.86 4.59 4.29
C LEU A 196 -14.21 3.52 3.28
N TYR A 197 -13.69 3.67 2.07
CA TYR A 197 -13.86 2.71 0.99
C TYR A 197 -12.82 2.90 -0.11
N VAL A 198 -12.57 1.84 -0.86
CA VAL A 198 -11.70 1.82 -2.04
C VAL A 198 -12.50 1.20 -3.18
N SER A 199 -12.51 1.84 -4.37
CA SER A 199 -13.35 1.37 -5.48
C SER A 199 -12.78 1.68 -6.86
N ARG A 200 -13.11 0.83 -7.83
CA ARG A 200 -12.92 1.13 -9.25
C ARG A 200 -13.94 2.14 -9.77
N ALA A 201 -15.12 2.22 -9.13
CA ALA A 201 -16.13 3.21 -9.46
C ALA A 201 -15.67 4.64 -9.12
N PRO A 202 -16.23 5.68 -9.76
CA PRO A 202 -15.99 7.07 -9.39
C PRO A 202 -16.68 7.37 -8.04
N VAL A 203 -15.87 7.38 -6.97
CA VAL A 203 -16.31 7.67 -5.59
C VAL A 203 -15.46 8.77 -4.98
N PRO A 204 -16.09 9.68 -4.17
CA PRO A 204 -17.53 9.86 -3.97
C PRO A 204 -18.22 10.37 -5.23
N TRP A 205 -19.53 10.14 -5.38
CA TRP A 205 -20.28 10.62 -6.54
C TRP A 205 -20.75 12.07 -6.34
N PRO A 206 -20.30 13.06 -7.16
CA PRO A 206 -20.66 14.46 -7.02
C PRO A 206 -22.04 14.74 -7.66
N ARG A 207 -23.10 14.35 -6.96
CA ARG A 207 -24.48 14.27 -7.45
C ARG A 207 -24.91 15.46 -8.31
N ASP A 208 -24.81 16.67 -7.76
CA ASP A 208 -25.38 17.86 -8.41
C ASP A 208 -24.46 18.42 -9.51
N ALA A 209 -23.16 18.23 -9.41
CA ALA A 209 -22.21 18.62 -10.46
C ALA A 209 -22.35 17.71 -11.68
N PHE A 210 -22.31 16.39 -11.48
CA PHE A 210 -22.40 15.42 -12.57
C PHE A 210 -23.80 15.26 -13.17
N ALA A 211 -24.83 15.80 -12.52
CA ALA A 211 -26.15 15.96 -13.14
C ALA A 211 -26.13 17.03 -14.23
N ARG A 212 -25.20 18.00 -14.16
CA ARG A 212 -25.07 19.12 -15.11
C ARG A 212 -23.98 18.87 -16.14
N ASP A 213 -22.81 18.46 -15.69
CA ASP A 213 -21.64 18.23 -16.54
C ASP A 213 -20.77 17.11 -15.95
N ARG A 214 -20.46 16.11 -16.77
CA ARG A 214 -19.55 15.00 -16.43
C ARG A 214 -18.18 15.13 -17.07
N GLY A 215 -17.98 16.14 -17.87
CA GLY A 215 -16.72 16.41 -18.56
C GLY A 215 -15.72 17.22 -17.73
N THR A 216 -16.17 17.78 -16.60
CA THR A 216 -15.34 18.62 -15.74
C THR A 216 -15.26 18.04 -14.33
N LEU A 217 -14.04 17.96 -13.80
CA LEU A 217 -13.83 17.53 -12.41
C LEU A 217 -14.32 18.63 -11.46
N PRO A 218 -15.37 18.38 -10.64
CA PRO A 218 -15.87 19.41 -9.73
C PRO A 218 -14.90 19.62 -8.55
N PRO A 219 -14.95 20.79 -7.90
CA PRO A 219 -14.17 21.06 -6.69
C PRO A 219 -14.44 20.01 -5.61
N GLY A 220 -13.36 19.52 -4.96
CA GLY A 220 -13.45 18.50 -3.92
C GLY A 220 -12.13 17.76 -3.74
N GLU A 221 -12.09 16.82 -2.80
CA GLU A 221 -10.96 15.91 -2.63
C GLU A 221 -11.23 14.63 -3.44
N TRP A 222 -10.48 14.44 -4.50
CA TRP A 222 -10.50 13.26 -5.36
C TRP A 222 -9.16 12.56 -5.24
N LEU A 223 -9.17 11.29 -4.81
CA LEU A 223 -7.94 10.58 -4.47
C LEU A 223 -7.85 9.25 -5.23
N ARG A 224 -6.70 9.06 -5.90
CA ARG A 224 -6.30 7.77 -6.47
C ARG A 224 -5.48 7.02 -5.45
N HIS A 225 -5.87 5.78 -5.18
CA HIS A 225 -5.11 4.85 -4.37
C HIS A 225 -3.79 4.45 -5.04
N ILE A 226 -2.73 4.30 -4.25
CA ILE A 226 -1.42 3.78 -4.67
C ILE A 226 -1.23 2.41 -4.04
N GLY A 227 -0.91 1.39 -4.85
CA GLY A 227 -0.78 -0.01 -4.45
C GLY A 227 0.44 -0.34 -3.57
N LEU A 228 0.99 0.65 -2.87
CA LEU A 228 2.06 0.47 -1.90
C LEU A 228 1.47 0.32 -0.49
N TYR A 229 1.79 -0.77 0.19
CA TYR A 229 1.24 -1.09 1.50
C TYR A 229 2.32 -1.25 2.57
N GLY A 230 2.00 -0.79 3.77
CA GLY A 230 2.72 -1.09 4.99
C GLY A 230 1.86 -1.90 5.94
N TYR A 231 2.49 -2.83 6.66
CA TYR A 231 1.82 -3.69 7.63
C TYR A 231 2.64 -3.78 8.92
N ARG A 232 1.98 -3.97 10.06
CA ARG A 232 2.62 -4.72 11.15
C ARG A 232 2.59 -6.21 10.80
N VAL A 233 3.66 -6.95 11.10
CA VAL A 233 3.76 -8.37 10.76
C VAL A 233 2.59 -9.17 11.33
N ALA A 234 2.13 -8.89 12.56
CA ALA A 234 0.93 -9.51 13.12
C ALA A 234 -0.30 -9.30 12.23
N ALA A 235 -0.50 -8.06 11.72
CA ALA A 235 -1.62 -7.74 10.84
C ALA A 235 -1.46 -8.42 9.46
N LEU A 236 -0.25 -8.48 8.91
CA LEU A 236 0.03 -9.17 7.65
C LEU A 236 -0.34 -10.67 7.75
N ARG A 237 0.11 -11.35 8.80
CA ARG A 237 -0.21 -12.76 9.04
C ARG A 237 -1.72 -12.99 9.20
N ALA A 238 -2.37 -12.15 9.99
CA ALA A 238 -3.82 -12.23 10.19
C ALA A 238 -4.59 -11.94 8.90
N PHE A 239 -4.14 -10.98 8.08
CA PHE A 239 -4.76 -10.66 6.79
C PHE A 239 -4.64 -11.82 5.79
N ALA A 240 -3.46 -12.45 5.67
CA ALA A 240 -3.25 -13.62 4.81
C ALA A 240 -4.12 -14.82 5.23
N ALA A 241 -4.50 -14.91 6.51
CA ALA A 241 -5.38 -15.95 7.02
C ALA A 241 -6.89 -15.66 6.80
N LEU A 242 -7.28 -14.43 6.41
CA LEU A 242 -8.67 -14.10 6.12
C LEU A 242 -9.12 -14.78 4.82
N PRO A 243 -10.35 -15.32 4.78
CA PRO A 243 -10.93 -15.77 3.52
C PRO A 243 -11.14 -14.59 2.56
N ALA A 244 -11.07 -14.86 1.26
CA ALA A 244 -11.35 -13.85 0.24
C ALA A 244 -12.76 -13.25 0.44
N GLY A 245 -12.80 -11.92 0.52
CA GLY A 245 -14.02 -11.18 0.76
C GLY A 245 -14.93 -11.08 -0.48
N ARG A 246 -16.22 -10.85 -0.28
CA ARG A 246 -17.17 -10.65 -1.38
C ARG A 246 -16.87 -9.37 -2.18
N LEU A 247 -16.52 -8.28 -1.49
CA LEU A 247 -16.19 -7.00 -2.13
C LEU A 247 -14.86 -7.09 -2.88
N GLU A 248 -13.88 -7.81 -2.32
CA GLU A 248 -12.62 -8.12 -2.99
C GLU A 248 -12.84 -8.83 -4.33
N GLN A 249 -13.71 -9.84 -4.34
CA GLN A 249 -14.02 -10.61 -5.56
C GLN A 249 -14.75 -9.78 -6.61
N LEU A 250 -15.66 -8.89 -6.18
CA LEU A 250 -16.43 -8.03 -7.10
C LEU A 250 -15.57 -6.96 -7.77
N GLU A 251 -14.70 -6.32 -7.01
CA GLU A 251 -13.87 -5.21 -7.50
C GLU A 251 -12.45 -5.65 -7.89
N ALA A 252 -12.06 -6.91 -7.63
CA ALA A 252 -10.70 -7.41 -7.76
C ALA A 252 -9.69 -6.48 -7.06
N LEU A 253 -9.99 -6.15 -5.79
CA LEU A 253 -9.21 -5.28 -4.92
C LEU A 253 -9.00 -5.98 -3.57
N GLU A 254 -7.79 -6.52 -3.36
CA GLU A 254 -7.46 -7.36 -2.19
C GLU A 254 -7.68 -6.63 -0.84
N GLN A 255 -7.40 -5.33 -0.78
CA GLN A 255 -7.56 -4.53 0.43
C GLN A 255 -9.01 -4.41 0.93
N LEU A 256 -9.99 -4.66 0.07
CA LEU A 256 -11.40 -4.67 0.47
C LEU A 256 -11.70 -5.82 1.44
N ARG A 257 -10.93 -6.91 1.43
CA ARG A 257 -11.00 -7.99 2.42
C ARG A 257 -10.83 -7.46 3.85
N ALA A 258 -9.84 -6.58 4.07
CA ALA A 258 -9.61 -5.97 5.37
C ALA A 258 -10.78 -5.03 5.78
N LEU A 259 -11.24 -4.16 4.87
CA LEU A 259 -12.36 -3.26 5.15
C LEU A 259 -13.66 -4.02 5.42
N GLU A 260 -13.94 -5.09 4.65
CA GLU A 260 -15.12 -5.96 4.84
C GLU A 260 -15.07 -6.70 6.18
N ALA A 261 -13.87 -7.04 6.67
CA ALA A 261 -13.64 -7.60 8.00
C ALA A 261 -13.67 -6.55 9.13
N GLY A 262 -13.95 -5.28 8.85
CA GLY A 262 -14.02 -4.20 9.84
C GLY A 262 -12.66 -3.66 10.28
N TRP A 263 -11.59 -3.93 9.53
CA TRP A 263 -10.26 -3.44 9.87
C TRP A 263 -10.06 -1.99 9.39
N ARG A 264 -9.19 -1.28 10.08
CA ARG A 264 -8.75 0.04 9.68
C ARG A 264 -7.57 -0.06 8.72
N ILE A 265 -7.61 0.75 7.65
CA ILE A 265 -6.48 0.99 6.75
C ILE A 265 -6.20 2.49 6.80
N ALA A 266 -5.05 2.88 7.32
CA ALA A 266 -4.64 4.28 7.31
C ALA A 266 -4.17 4.69 5.90
N VAL A 267 -4.54 5.89 5.46
CA VAL A 267 -4.22 6.40 4.11
C VAL A 267 -3.55 7.75 4.21
N ALA A 268 -2.30 7.85 3.79
CA ALA A 268 -1.57 9.12 3.70
C ALA A 268 -1.46 9.62 2.25
N LEU A 269 -1.27 10.92 2.08
CA LEU A 269 -0.89 11.49 0.79
C LEU A 269 0.56 11.13 0.47
N ALA A 270 0.81 10.69 -0.75
CA ALA A 270 2.16 10.43 -1.22
C ALA A 270 2.96 11.74 -1.28
N PRO A 271 4.19 11.77 -0.73
CA PRO A 271 5.01 12.98 -0.73
C PRO A 271 5.54 13.34 -2.11
N SER A 272 5.70 12.34 -2.99
CA SER A 272 6.19 12.49 -4.36
C SER A 272 5.29 11.73 -5.34
N PRO A 273 5.27 12.13 -6.64
CA PRO A 273 4.54 11.40 -7.67
C PRO A 273 5.02 9.95 -7.81
N PHE A 274 4.09 9.01 -7.96
CA PHE A 274 4.37 7.61 -8.25
C PHE A 274 4.24 7.35 -9.74
N PRO A 275 5.35 7.04 -10.45
CA PRO A 275 5.30 6.58 -11.82
C PRO A 275 4.50 5.28 -11.91
N PRO A 276 3.82 5.02 -13.04
CA PRO A 276 3.12 3.76 -13.24
C PRO A 276 4.07 2.56 -13.21
N GLY A 277 3.63 1.48 -12.59
CA GLY A 277 4.33 0.18 -12.60
C GLY A 277 4.46 -0.40 -14.01
N VAL A 278 5.21 -1.49 -14.12
CA VAL A 278 5.49 -2.17 -15.39
C VAL A 278 4.70 -3.48 -15.47
N ASP A 279 3.64 -3.49 -16.26
CA ASP A 279 2.72 -4.63 -16.39
C ASP A 279 2.65 -5.19 -17.81
N THR A 280 2.95 -4.38 -18.81
CA THR A 280 2.85 -4.68 -20.23
C THR A 280 4.17 -4.39 -20.97
N PRO A 281 4.37 -4.87 -22.18
CA PRO A 281 5.53 -4.50 -23.02
C PRO A 281 5.64 -2.99 -23.25
N GLU A 282 4.50 -2.29 -23.39
CA GLU A 282 4.45 -0.83 -23.56
C GLU A 282 4.94 -0.11 -22.31
N ASP A 283 4.59 -0.63 -21.11
CA ASP A 283 5.08 -0.13 -19.83
C ASP A 283 6.58 -0.32 -19.69
N LEU A 284 7.11 -1.48 -20.13
CA LEU A 284 8.55 -1.73 -20.13
C LEU A 284 9.29 -0.74 -21.03
N ALA A 285 8.78 -0.51 -22.24
CA ALA A 285 9.36 0.49 -23.15
C ALA A 285 9.30 1.91 -22.57
N ARG A 286 8.25 2.25 -21.82
CA ARG A 286 8.15 3.52 -21.08
C ARG A 286 9.20 3.57 -19.95
N ALA A 287 9.37 2.49 -19.19
CA ALA A 287 10.35 2.37 -18.13
C ALA A 287 11.79 2.55 -18.64
N GLU A 288 12.13 1.96 -19.79
CA GLU A 288 13.42 2.16 -20.44
C GLU A 288 13.68 3.64 -20.79
N ARG A 289 12.69 4.32 -21.39
CA ARG A 289 12.81 5.76 -21.69
C ARG A 289 12.97 6.61 -20.44
N LEU A 290 12.22 6.30 -19.38
CA LEU A 290 12.33 7.02 -18.12
C LEU A 290 13.70 6.81 -17.49
N HIS A 291 14.22 5.58 -17.47
CA HIS A 291 15.56 5.28 -16.97
C HIS A 291 16.63 6.08 -17.72
N ALA A 292 16.59 6.08 -19.06
CA ALA A 292 17.53 6.83 -19.89
C ALA A 292 17.50 8.34 -19.60
N SER A 293 16.31 8.92 -19.41
CA SER A 293 16.17 10.36 -19.06
C SER A 293 16.76 10.70 -17.69
N MET A 294 16.63 9.80 -16.71
CA MET A 294 17.22 9.98 -15.37
C MET A 294 18.76 9.95 -15.41
N GLN A 295 19.35 9.10 -16.24
CA GLN A 295 20.81 9.04 -16.39
C GLN A 295 21.38 10.34 -16.99
N VAL A 296 20.71 10.94 -17.97
CA VAL A 296 21.11 12.21 -18.58
C VAL A 296 21.01 13.38 -17.59
N ALA A 297 20.06 13.36 -16.66
CA ALA A 297 19.87 14.41 -15.66
C ALA A 297 20.92 14.39 -14.52
N HIS A 298 21.66 13.29 -14.36
CA HIS A 298 22.66 13.10 -13.29
C HIS A 298 24.13 13.02 -13.80
N GLY A 299 24.36 13.07 -15.12
CA GLY A 299 25.67 13.13 -15.76
C GLY A 299 25.97 14.53 -16.25
#